data_60698d34e31a7a31a5686e5ffc7dbc49
#
_entry.id   60698d34e31a7a31a5686e5ffc7dbc49
#
_cell.length_a   1.000
_cell.length_b   1.000
_cell.length_c   1.000
_cell.angle_alpha   90.00
_cell.angle_beta   90.00
_cell.angle_gamma   90.00
#
_symmetry.space_group_name_H-M   'P 1'
#
loop_
_entity.id
_entity.type
_entity.pdbx_description
1 polymer ?
#
loop_
_entity_poly.entity_id
_entity_poly.type
_entity_poly.pdbx_seq_one_letter_code
_entity_poly.pdbx_strand_id
1 'polypeptide(L)'
;NQFIGQIEEEVKNAIFGNVGTIVSFRIGVTDANYLQHEFTPVFNETDLINVERFQAYAKTIVRNEPVPPFSLDTTRDLSKIEKDPRIAEMIKQLSRLRYGRDVNVVDAEIIHRARL
;
A
#
# COMPACT_ATOMS: atom_id res chain seq x y z
N ASN A 1 3.94 -3.49 12.38
CA ASN A 1 5.38 -3.78 12.42
C ASN A 1 6.14 -2.67 11.71
N GLN A 2 7.23 -2.20 12.33
CA GLN A 2 8.05 -1.11 11.77
C GLN A 2 9.23 -1.62 10.94
N PHE A 3 9.58 -2.91 11.08
CA PHE A 3 10.72 -3.52 10.43
C PHE A 3 10.34 -4.90 9.87
N ILE A 4 10.87 -5.24 8.70
CA ILE A 4 10.71 -6.57 8.09
C ILE A 4 11.28 -7.66 8.99
N GLY A 5 12.36 -7.38 9.72
CA GLY A 5 12.96 -8.30 10.67
C GLY A 5 12.08 -8.72 11.86
N GLN A 6 10.96 -8.02 12.12
CA GLN A 6 9.98 -8.40 13.15
C GLN A 6 8.94 -9.42 12.65
N ILE A 7 8.93 -9.71 11.36
CA ILE A 7 8.01 -10.67 10.76
C ILE A 7 8.67 -12.05 10.79
N GLU A 8 7.92 -13.06 11.16
CA GLU A 8 8.39 -14.46 11.13
C GLU A 8 8.81 -14.86 9.70
N GLU A 9 9.82 -15.72 9.59
CA GLU A 9 10.45 -16.09 8.31
C GLU A 9 9.45 -16.71 7.34
N GLU A 10 8.54 -17.58 7.83
CA GLU A 10 7.48 -18.17 6.99
C GLU A 10 6.56 -17.13 6.40
N VAL A 11 6.18 -16.13 7.20
CA VAL A 11 5.31 -15.03 6.75
C VAL A 11 6.03 -14.14 5.75
N LYS A 12 7.31 -13.83 5.98
CA LYS A 12 8.13 -13.09 4.99
C LYS A 12 8.17 -13.81 3.66
N ASN A 13 8.49 -15.08 3.66
CA ASN A 13 8.56 -15.89 2.44
C ASN A 13 7.20 -15.96 1.72
N ALA A 14 6.11 -16.10 2.46
CA ALA A 14 4.77 -16.09 1.91
C ALA A 14 4.40 -14.73 1.28
N ILE A 15 4.76 -13.61 1.91
CA ILE A 15 4.53 -12.27 1.38
C ILE A 15 5.33 -12.06 0.10
N PHE A 16 6.65 -12.15 0.17
CA PHE A 16 7.52 -11.81 -0.96
C PHE A 16 7.46 -12.83 -2.11
N GLY A 17 7.04 -14.07 -1.83
CA GLY A 17 6.78 -15.07 -2.87
C GLY A 17 5.46 -14.88 -3.63
N ASN A 18 4.51 -14.11 -3.09
CA ASN A 18 3.17 -13.97 -3.67
C ASN A 18 2.78 -12.55 -4.08
N VAL A 19 3.51 -11.53 -3.64
CA VAL A 19 3.19 -10.15 -4.03
C VAL A 19 3.71 -9.84 -5.43
N GLY A 20 2.83 -9.30 -6.28
CA GLY A 20 3.19 -8.89 -7.64
C GLY A 20 3.76 -7.47 -7.72
N THR A 21 3.57 -6.65 -6.69
CA THR A 21 4.06 -5.27 -6.66
C THR A 21 4.66 -4.95 -5.30
N ILE A 22 5.88 -4.41 -5.32
CA ILE A 22 6.60 -3.92 -4.14
C ILE A 22 6.97 -2.47 -4.40
N VAL A 23 6.63 -1.58 -3.48
CA VAL A 23 7.03 -0.17 -3.50
C VAL A 23 7.79 0.12 -2.21
N SER A 24 9.02 0.56 -2.33
CA SER A 24 9.88 0.89 -1.20
C SER A 24 10.24 2.37 -1.22
N PHE A 25 9.88 3.08 -0.16
CA PHE A 25 10.47 4.37 0.20
C PHE A 25 11.82 4.12 0.88
N ARG A 26 12.44 5.17 1.41
CA ARG A 26 13.69 5.04 2.16
C ARG A 26 13.50 4.14 3.38
N ILE A 27 14.36 3.16 3.52
CA ILE A 27 14.35 2.15 4.59
C ILE A 27 15.70 2.08 5.32
N GLY A 28 15.72 1.43 6.45
CA GLY A 28 16.95 1.18 7.21
C GLY A 28 17.81 0.05 6.61
N VAL A 29 19.05 -0.02 7.05
CA VAL A 29 20.07 -0.99 6.55
C VAL A 29 19.58 -2.44 6.63
N THR A 30 19.01 -2.84 7.74
CA THR A 30 18.52 -4.22 7.95
C THR A 30 17.46 -4.61 6.93
N ASP A 31 16.49 -3.75 6.69
CA ASP A 31 15.42 -4.00 5.74
C ASP A 31 15.94 -3.90 4.28
N ALA A 32 16.87 -2.97 4.01
CA ALA A 32 17.50 -2.83 2.70
C ALA A 32 18.31 -4.07 2.32
N ASN A 33 19.04 -4.65 3.27
CA ASN A 33 19.78 -5.89 3.05
C ASN A 33 18.86 -7.04 2.61
N TYR A 34 17.67 -7.13 3.19
CA TYR A 34 16.67 -8.12 2.79
C TYR A 34 16.03 -7.78 1.44
N LEU A 35 15.55 -6.54 1.28
CA LEU A 35 14.76 -6.13 0.12
C LEU A 35 15.58 -5.96 -1.17
N GLN A 36 16.89 -5.72 -1.09
CA GLN A 36 17.71 -5.55 -2.29
C GLN A 36 17.57 -6.70 -3.29
N HIS A 37 17.33 -7.93 -2.82
CA HIS A 37 17.16 -9.10 -3.67
C HIS A 37 15.96 -8.98 -4.61
N GLU A 38 14.94 -8.22 -4.21
CA GLU A 38 13.77 -7.95 -5.01
C GLU A 38 14.01 -6.88 -6.10
N PHE A 39 14.98 -5.99 -5.88
CA PHE A 39 15.28 -4.85 -6.75
C PHE A 39 16.52 -5.03 -7.61
N THR A 40 17.32 -6.06 -7.34
CA THR A 40 18.52 -6.41 -8.13
C THR A 40 18.11 -6.79 -9.58
N PRO A 41 18.91 -6.44 -10.60
CA PRO A 41 20.20 -5.74 -10.54
C PRO A 41 20.12 -4.22 -10.65
N VAL A 42 18.91 -3.65 -10.72
CA VAL A 42 18.70 -2.21 -11.01
C VAL A 42 19.03 -1.34 -9.81
N PHE A 43 18.59 -1.73 -8.62
CA PHE A 43 18.86 -1.03 -7.37
C PHE A 43 19.49 -1.98 -6.35
N ASN A 44 20.42 -1.45 -5.58
CA ASN A 44 21.13 -2.16 -4.52
C ASN A 44 20.75 -1.65 -3.12
N GLU A 45 21.34 -2.22 -2.07
CA GLU A 45 21.13 -1.83 -0.69
C GLU A 45 21.37 -0.33 -0.46
N THR A 46 22.46 0.21 -1.02
CA THR A 46 22.82 1.63 -0.86
C THR A 46 21.77 2.54 -1.48
N ASP A 47 21.20 2.15 -2.62
CA ASP A 47 20.11 2.92 -3.25
C ASP A 47 18.88 2.96 -2.35
N LEU A 48 18.47 1.83 -1.78
CA LEU A 48 17.30 1.71 -0.90
C LEU A 48 17.42 2.53 0.40
N ILE A 49 18.64 2.66 0.93
CA ILE A 49 18.91 3.45 2.14
C ILE A 49 18.89 4.96 1.84
N ASN A 50 19.32 5.35 0.64
CA ASN A 50 19.52 6.74 0.25
C ASN A 50 18.39 7.31 -0.64
N VAL A 51 17.24 6.64 -0.70
CA VAL A 51 16.07 7.17 -1.44
C VAL A 51 15.74 8.58 -0.98
N GLU A 52 15.62 9.50 -1.91
CA GLU A 52 15.29 10.90 -1.63
C GLU A 52 13.85 11.04 -1.09
N ARG A 53 13.61 12.20 -0.46
CA ARG A 53 12.27 12.52 0.02
C ARG A 53 11.28 12.57 -1.15
N PHE A 54 10.11 11.96 -0.98
CA PHE A 54 9.06 11.82 -2.00
C PHE A 54 9.42 10.93 -3.19
N GLN A 55 10.55 10.24 -3.16
CA GLN A 55 10.88 9.22 -4.14
C GLN A 55 10.65 7.82 -3.56
N ALA A 56 10.44 6.87 -4.45
CA ALA A 56 10.32 5.45 -4.12
C ALA A 56 10.88 4.62 -5.27
N TYR A 57 11.26 3.39 -4.98
CA TYR A 57 11.53 2.38 -5.99
C TYR A 57 10.39 1.39 -6.04
N ALA A 58 10.02 0.97 -7.24
CA ALA A 58 8.94 0.04 -7.47
C ALA A 58 9.38 -1.13 -8.34
N LYS A 59 8.91 -2.31 -7.99
CA LYS A 59 8.94 -3.53 -8.79
C LYS A 59 7.48 -3.97 -8.99
N THR A 60 7.09 -4.29 -10.20
CA THR A 60 5.72 -4.69 -10.49
C THR A 60 5.64 -5.67 -11.64
N ILE A 61 4.46 -6.27 -11.80
CA ILE A 61 4.11 -7.15 -12.91
C ILE A 61 3.09 -6.41 -13.77
N VAL A 62 3.37 -6.30 -15.07
CA VAL A 62 2.46 -5.68 -16.05
C VAL A 62 2.06 -6.73 -17.07
N ARG A 63 0.76 -6.95 -17.26
CA ARG A 63 0.23 -7.97 -18.17
C ARG A 63 0.80 -9.36 -17.93
N ASN A 64 0.96 -9.72 -16.67
CA ASN A 64 1.54 -10.98 -16.22
C ASN A 64 3.04 -11.17 -16.54
N GLU A 65 3.74 -10.10 -16.91
CA GLU A 65 5.19 -10.11 -17.14
C GLU A 65 5.89 -9.23 -16.13
N PRO A 66 6.99 -9.69 -15.49
CA PRO A 66 7.77 -8.87 -14.58
C PRO A 66 8.49 -7.76 -15.37
N VAL A 67 8.37 -6.53 -14.90
CA VAL A 67 9.13 -5.41 -15.47
C VAL A 67 10.34 -5.09 -14.58
N PRO A 68 11.44 -4.59 -15.16
CA PRO A 68 12.59 -4.15 -14.36
C PRO A 68 12.17 -3.11 -13.32
N PRO A 69 12.75 -3.14 -12.12
CA PRO A 69 12.49 -2.13 -11.11
C PRO A 69 12.76 -0.71 -11.63
N PHE A 70 11.98 0.26 -11.19
CA PHE A 70 12.07 1.65 -11.62
C PHE A 70 11.83 2.62 -10.46
N SER A 71 12.27 3.85 -10.61
CA SER A 71 12.05 4.92 -9.65
C SER A 71 10.72 5.62 -9.89
N LEU A 72 10.08 6.05 -8.78
CA LEU A 72 8.87 6.85 -8.77
C LEU A 72 9.14 8.19 -8.08
N ASP A 73 8.67 9.27 -8.67
CA ASP A 73 8.53 10.54 -7.99
C ASP A 73 7.09 10.69 -7.53
N THR A 74 6.88 10.82 -6.22
CA THR A 74 5.56 10.98 -5.61
C THR A 74 5.22 12.44 -5.33
N THR A 75 6.07 13.38 -5.77
CA THR A 75 5.80 14.80 -5.62
C THR A 75 4.63 15.20 -6.49
N ARG A 76 3.53 15.50 -5.84
CA ARG A 76 2.38 16.09 -6.48
C ARG A 76 2.19 17.48 -5.93
N ASP A 77 2.11 18.46 -6.81
CA ASP A 77 1.78 19.82 -6.42
C ASP A 77 0.30 19.89 -5.97
N LEU A 78 0.11 19.66 -4.67
CA LEU A 78 -1.22 19.67 -4.06
C LEU A 78 -1.86 21.05 -4.10
N SER A 79 -1.10 22.11 -4.37
CA SER A 79 -1.64 23.47 -4.48
C SER A 79 -2.48 23.65 -5.75
N LYS A 80 -2.24 22.84 -6.77
CA LYS A 80 -2.97 22.83 -8.04
C LYS A 80 -4.24 21.99 -8.01
N ILE A 81 -4.50 21.27 -6.90
CA ILE A 81 -5.72 20.47 -6.77
C ILE A 81 -6.81 21.36 -6.22
N GLU A 82 -7.78 21.71 -7.05
CA GLU A 82 -9.01 22.36 -6.58
C GLU A 82 -9.75 21.40 -5.66
N LYS A 83 -9.94 21.87 -4.42
CA LYS A 83 -10.75 21.14 -3.42
C LYS A 83 -12.19 21.63 -3.54
N ASP A 84 -13.09 20.80 -4.01
CA ASP A 84 -14.53 21.08 -3.99
C ASP A 84 -15.21 20.27 -2.86
N PRO A 85 -15.58 20.91 -1.74
CA PRO A 85 -16.27 20.25 -0.64
C PRO A 85 -17.62 19.64 -1.05
N ARG A 86 -18.26 20.18 -2.09
CA ARG A 86 -19.56 19.67 -2.60
C ARG A 86 -19.37 18.30 -3.23
N ILE A 87 -18.31 18.11 -4.02
CA ILE A 87 -17.98 16.82 -4.62
C ILE A 87 -17.68 15.79 -3.51
N ALA A 88 -16.95 16.17 -2.48
CA ALA A 88 -16.66 15.30 -1.35
C ALA A 88 -17.94 14.84 -0.64
N GLU A 89 -18.89 15.75 -0.41
CA GLU A 89 -20.18 15.40 0.21
C GLU A 89 -21.06 14.52 -0.70
N MET A 90 -21.10 14.81 -1.99
CA MET A 90 -21.79 13.97 -2.97
C MET A 90 -21.24 12.54 -3.01
N ILE A 91 -19.93 12.38 -2.97
CA ILE A 91 -19.26 11.05 -2.92
C ILE A 91 -19.67 10.31 -1.64
N LYS A 92 -19.69 11.00 -0.49
CA LYS A 92 -20.12 10.40 0.79
C LYS A 92 -21.57 9.92 0.72
N GLN A 93 -22.46 10.77 0.20
CA GLN A 93 -23.88 10.42 0.06
C GLN A 93 -24.08 9.24 -0.89
N LEU A 94 -23.42 9.25 -2.04
CA LEU A 94 -23.46 8.14 -2.99
C LEU A 94 -22.93 6.83 -2.37
N SER A 95 -21.85 6.91 -1.61
CA SER A 95 -21.30 5.77 -0.90
C SER A 95 -22.24 5.21 0.15
N ARG A 96 -22.89 6.09 0.93
CA ARG A 96 -23.93 5.68 1.91
C ARG A 96 -25.10 4.96 1.24
N LEU A 97 -25.60 5.51 0.13
CA LEU A 97 -26.72 4.91 -0.61
C LEU A 97 -26.36 3.57 -1.24
N ARG A 98 -25.12 3.42 -1.69
CA ARG A 98 -24.68 2.24 -2.45
C ARG A 98 -24.18 1.10 -1.57
N TYR A 99 -23.51 1.42 -0.47
CA TYR A 99 -22.82 0.47 0.37
C TYR A 99 -23.24 0.52 1.85
N GLY A 100 -23.86 1.61 2.28
CA GLY A 100 -24.30 1.78 3.64
C GLY A 100 -25.63 1.07 3.90
N ARG A 101 -25.81 0.69 5.17
CA ARG A 101 -27.09 0.22 5.72
C ARG A 101 -27.41 1.03 6.95
N ASP A 102 -28.70 1.21 7.24
CA ASP A 102 -29.12 1.90 8.45
C ASP A 102 -28.61 1.16 9.69
N VAL A 103 -28.00 1.90 10.61
CA VAL A 103 -27.38 1.33 11.81
C VAL A 103 -28.39 0.59 12.68
N ASN A 104 -29.61 1.12 12.81
CA ASN A 104 -30.63 0.49 13.64
C ASN A 104 -31.09 -0.86 13.07
N VAL A 105 -31.12 -0.97 11.73
CA VAL A 105 -31.44 -2.23 11.05
C VAL A 105 -30.33 -3.26 11.28
N VAL A 106 -29.07 -2.83 11.14
CA VAL A 106 -27.94 -3.73 11.37
C VAL A 106 -27.87 -4.17 12.83
N ASP A 107 -28.06 -3.26 13.77
CA ASP A 107 -28.05 -3.56 15.20
C ASP A 107 -29.17 -4.54 15.57
N ALA A 108 -30.38 -4.36 15.03
CA ALA A 108 -31.49 -5.27 15.23
C ALA A 108 -31.18 -6.68 14.69
N GLU A 109 -30.55 -6.77 13.51
CA GLU A 109 -30.10 -8.05 12.95
C GLU A 109 -29.04 -8.74 13.82
N ILE A 110 -28.07 -7.98 14.34
CA ILE A 110 -27.03 -8.51 15.22
C ILE A 110 -27.64 -9.05 16.49
N ILE A 111 -28.53 -8.28 17.13
CA ILE A 111 -29.24 -8.70 18.35
C ILE A 111 -30.06 -9.97 18.09
N HIS A 112 -30.76 -10.02 16.97
CA HIS A 112 -31.55 -11.21 16.62
C HIS A 112 -30.66 -12.44 16.45
N ARG A 113 -29.54 -12.34 15.76
CA ARG A 113 -28.58 -13.45 15.58
C ARG A 113 -27.91 -13.86 16.89
N ALA A 114 -27.61 -12.90 17.77
CA ALA A 114 -26.98 -13.18 19.07
C ALA A 114 -27.93 -13.86 20.10
N ARG A 115 -29.23 -13.82 19.84
CA ARG A 115 -30.24 -14.48 20.70
C ARG A 115 -30.57 -15.91 20.25
N LEU A 116 -29.97 -16.34 19.14
CA LEU A 116 -30.06 -17.72 18.68
C LEU A 116 -28.93 -18.57 19.27
#